data_0fcd68ab780e10a7630e2d6064fc23e5
#
_entry.id   0fcd68ab780e10a7630e2d6064fc23e5
#
_cell.length_a   1.000
_cell.length_b   1.000
_cell.length_c   1.000
_cell.angle_alpha   90.00
_cell.angle_beta   90.00
_cell.angle_gamma   90.00
#
_symmetry.space_group_name_H-M   'P 1'
#
loop_
_entity.id
_entity.type
_entity.pdbx_description
1 polymer ?
#
loop_
_entity_poly.entity_id
_entity_poly.type
_entity_poly.pdbx_seq_one_letter_code
_entity_poly.pdbx_strand_id
1 'polypeptide(L)'
;GARIVSHDYDLGPWPFDEMIELALAEKMVGPMGRSRVFLWLVPADARGRWIADLPGVGGQWQFSIAQKYQILDVEARAGGSVMVVRGARLRGEELRLAVTGTVAGKGYNVLFRGKVADGRIDGDVRVSDGETSRTVPWKASRQ
;
A
#
# COMPACT_ATOMS: atom_id res chain seq x y z
N GLY A 1 6.44 0.02 -12.34
CA GLY A 1 6.53 1.44 -12.20
C GLY A 1 7.91 2.01 -12.42
N ALA A 2 7.94 3.29 -12.66
CA ALA A 2 9.20 4.01 -12.82
C ALA A 2 9.92 4.20 -11.50
N ARG A 3 11.23 4.37 -11.58
CA ARG A 3 12.09 4.59 -10.42
C ARG A 3 12.84 5.90 -10.58
N ILE A 4 13.01 6.59 -9.47
CA ILE A 4 13.88 7.76 -9.40
C ILE A 4 14.94 7.47 -8.36
N VAL A 5 16.21 7.65 -8.75
CA VAL A 5 17.35 7.47 -7.87
C VAL A 5 18.09 8.80 -7.77
N SER A 6 18.30 9.27 -6.56
CA SER A 6 19.06 10.49 -6.29
C SER A 6 20.23 10.20 -5.37
N HIS A 7 21.36 10.84 -5.65
CA HIS A 7 22.58 10.73 -4.87
C HIS A 7 22.80 12.01 -4.07
N ASP A 8 22.82 11.87 -2.75
CA ASP A 8 23.02 12.97 -1.78
C ASP A 8 21.94 14.08 -1.77
N TYR A 9 20.85 13.92 -2.53
CA TYR A 9 19.76 14.89 -2.57
C TYR A 9 18.42 14.17 -2.38
N ASP A 10 17.50 14.80 -1.68
CA ASP A 10 16.12 14.33 -1.60
C ASP A 10 15.22 15.11 -2.57
N LEU A 11 13.98 14.70 -2.69
CA LEU A 11 12.98 15.32 -3.55
C LEU A 11 11.99 16.19 -2.76
N GLY A 12 12.46 16.81 -1.68
CA GLY A 12 11.64 17.69 -0.87
C GLY A 12 10.51 16.95 -0.13
N PRO A 13 9.25 17.38 -0.29
CA PRO A 13 8.14 16.78 0.46
C PRO A 13 7.75 15.38 0.02
N TRP A 14 8.29 14.90 -1.11
CA TRP A 14 8.03 13.53 -1.56
C TRP A 14 8.95 12.57 -0.80
N PRO A 15 8.41 11.72 0.11
CA PRO A 15 9.25 10.80 0.87
C PRO A 15 9.88 9.75 -0.04
N PHE A 16 11.12 9.41 0.25
CA PHE A 16 11.80 8.32 -0.46
C PHE A 16 11.27 6.96 0.01
N ASP A 17 11.35 5.96 -0.85
CA ASP A 17 10.99 4.57 -0.51
C ASP A 17 12.15 3.86 0.17
N GLU A 18 13.39 4.12 -0.25
CA GLU A 18 14.59 3.57 0.35
C GLU A 18 15.71 4.60 0.38
N MET A 19 16.55 4.51 1.39
CA MET A 19 17.78 5.28 1.50
C MET A 19 18.92 4.33 1.87
N ILE A 20 20.02 4.44 1.13
CA ILE A 20 21.22 3.66 1.40
C ILE A 20 22.36 4.64 1.68
N GLU A 21 23.00 4.49 2.82
CA GLU A 21 24.19 5.24 3.16
C GLU A 21 25.42 4.40 2.89
N LEU A 22 26.27 4.87 1.99
CA LEU A 22 27.47 4.17 1.57
C LEU A 22 28.71 4.83 2.15
N ALA A 23 29.54 4.03 2.80
CA ALA A 23 30.89 4.44 3.18
C ALA A 23 31.83 4.11 2.02
N LEU A 24 32.35 5.16 1.38
CA LEU A 24 33.27 5.02 0.25
C LEU A 24 34.69 5.27 0.73
N ALA A 25 35.42 4.20 1.04
CA ALA A 25 36.80 4.27 1.55
C ALA A 25 37.76 4.97 0.57
N GLU A 26 37.47 4.91 -0.71
CA GLU A 26 38.28 5.52 -1.76
C GLU A 26 37.84 6.91 -2.18
N LYS A 27 36.82 7.44 -1.53
CA LYS A 27 36.32 8.77 -1.87
C LYS A 27 37.31 9.85 -1.40
N MET A 28 38.00 10.43 -2.34
CA MET A 28 39.00 11.46 -2.08
C MET A 28 38.39 12.86 -1.92
N VAL A 29 37.17 13.04 -2.38
CA VAL A 29 36.48 14.34 -2.42
C VAL A 29 35.14 14.23 -1.72
N GLY A 30 34.83 15.25 -0.93
CA GLY A 30 33.61 15.34 -0.17
C GLY A 30 33.81 14.97 1.29
N PRO A 31 32.89 15.42 2.17
CA PRO A 31 33.04 15.22 3.59
C PRO A 31 32.85 13.75 3.96
N MET A 32 33.76 13.22 4.75
CA MET A 32 33.65 11.95 5.48
C MET A 32 33.52 10.68 4.64
N GLY A 33 33.72 10.71 3.33
CA GLY A 33 33.69 9.51 2.49
C GLY A 33 32.38 8.73 2.53
N ARG A 34 31.26 9.41 2.82
CA ARG A 34 29.95 8.81 2.84
C ARG A 34 29.06 9.42 1.78
N SER A 35 28.25 8.58 1.17
CA SER A 35 27.23 8.99 0.21
C SER A 35 25.91 8.41 0.58
N ARG A 36 24.85 9.16 0.31
CA ARG A 36 23.48 8.71 0.49
C ARG A 36 22.83 8.49 -0.86
N VAL A 37 22.21 7.34 -1.02
CA VAL A 37 21.46 7.03 -2.23
C VAL A 37 19.99 6.90 -1.83
N PHE A 38 19.14 7.70 -2.45
CA PHE A 38 17.72 7.71 -2.22
C PHE A 38 17.02 7.04 -3.39
N LEU A 39 16.04 6.21 -3.09
CA LEU A 39 15.20 5.56 -4.08
C LEU A 39 13.78 6.07 -3.95
N TRP A 40 13.22 6.56 -5.04
CA TRP A 40 11.81 6.85 -5.18
C TRP A 40 11.22 5.94 -6.25
N LEU A 41 10.20 5.19 -5.87
CA LEU A 41 9.39 4.48 -6.83
C LEU A 41 8.24 5.40 -7.21
N VAL A 42 8.02 5.61 -8.49
CA VAL A 42 6.86 6.38 -8.92
C VAL A 42 5.61 5.59 -8.57
N PRO A 43 4.77 6.08 -7.64
CA PRO A 43 3.63 5.31 -7.19
C PRO A 43 2.55 5.23 -8.27
N ALA A 44 1.86 4.10 -8.32
CA ALA A 44 0.67 3.98 -9.14
C ALA A 44 -0.43 4.93 -8.60
N ASP A 45 -1.36 5.29 -9.44
CA ASP A 45 -2.51 6.10 -9.03
C ASP A 45 -3.57 5.22 -8.40
N ALA A 46 -3.60 5.23 -7.07
CA ALA A 46 -4.59 4.49 -6.29
C ALA A 46 -5.74 5.37 -5.78
N ARG A 47 -5.80 6.64 -6.19
CA ARG A 47 -6.85 7.56 -5.75
C ARG A 47 -8.23 7.14 -6.24
N GLY A 48 -9.22 7.45 -5.46
CA GLY A 48 -10.62 7.31 -5.84
C GLY A 48 -11.37 6.29 -5.02
N ARG A 49 -12.50 5.89 -5.55
CA ARG A 49 -13.37 4.88 -4.95
C ARG A 49 -13.19 3.55 -5.67
N TRP A 50 -13.08 2.50 -4.87
CA TRP A 50 -12.87 1.15 -5.37
C TRP A 50 -13.93 0.22 -4.83
N ILE A 51 -14.33 -0.73 -5.65
CA ILE A 51 -15.26 -1.80 -5.28
C ILE A 51 -14.57 -3.15 -5.45
N ALA A 52 -14.72 -3.99 -4.43
CA ALA A 52 -14.24 -5.37 -4.46
C ALA A 52 -15.28 -6.30 -3.88
N ASP A 53 -15.34 -7.52 -4.37
CA ASP A 53 -16.19 -8.56 -3.83
C ASP A 53 -15.40 -9.57 -3.01
N LEU A 54 -15.82 -9.78 -1.76
CA LEU A 54 -15.25 -10.77 -0.87
C LEU A 54 -16.37 -11.69 -0.36
N PRO A 55 -16.74 -12.72 -1.13
CA PRO A 55 -17.81 -13.64 -0.71
C PRO A 55 -17.48 -14.29 0.63
N GLY A 56 -18.46 -14.30 1.53
CA GLY A 56 -18.30 -14.84 2.87
C GLY A 56 -17.75 -13.85 3.91
N VAL A 57 -17.32 -12.66 3.49
CA VAL A 57 -16.85 -11.60 4.38
C VAL A 57 -17.51 -10.28 3.97
N GLY A 58 -18.80 -10.15 4.22
CA GLY A 58 -19.57 -8.95 3.92
C GLY A 58 -19.95 -8.74 2.45
N GLY A 59 -19.49 -9.58 1.55
CA GLY A 59 -19.79 -9.48 0.13
C GLY A 59 -19.08 -8.34 -0.55
N GLN A 60 -19.73 -7.19 -0.72
CA GLN A 60 -19.14 -6.04 -1.39
C GLN A 60 -18.35 -5.15 -0.41
N TRP A 61 -17.10 -4.90 -0.78
CA TRP A 61 -16.24 -3.96 -0.07
C TRP A 61 -16.09 -2.69 -0.88
N GLN A 62 -16.02 -1.57 -0.17
CA GLN A 62 -15.77 -0.27 -0.76
C GLN A 62 -14.57 0.38 -0.08
N PHE A 63 -13.69 0.93 -0.90
CA PHE A 63 -12.52 1.69 -0.43
C PHE A 63 -12.59 3.08 -0.99
N SER A 64 -12.30 4.07 -0.15
CA SER A 64 -12.09 5.44 -0.57
C SER A 64 -10.65 5.81 -0.27
N ILE A 65 -9.86 6.12 -1.29
CA ILE A 65 -8.43 6.35 -1.17
C ILE A 65 -8.10 7.77 -1.59
N ALA A 66 -7.51 8.52 -0.66
CA ALA A 66 -6.82 9.77 -0.93
C ALA A 66 -5.32 9.49 -0.95
N GLN A 67 -4.61 10.10 -1.88
CA GLN A 67 -3.20 9.83 -2.09
C GLN A 67 -2.41 11.10 -2.26
N LYS A 68 -1.26 11.15 -1.56
CA LYS A 68 -0.22 12.15 -1.79
C LYS A 68 1.11 11.42 -1.92
N TYR A 69 1.66 11.39 -3.13
CA TYR A 69 2.82 10.55 -3.46
C TYR A 69 2.48 9.08 -3.19
N GLN A 70 3.29 8.37 -2.37
CA GLN A 70 2.98 7.00 -1.94
C GLN A 70 2.23 6.94 -0.60
N ILE A 71 1.86 8.07 -0.04
CA ILE A 71 1.14 8.15 1.23
C ILE A 71 -0.36 8.06 0.96
N LEU A 72 -1.01 7.13 1.61
CA LEU A 72 -2.44 6.86 1.44
C LEU A 72 -3.23 7.18 2.70
N ASP A 73 -4.42 7.73 2.50
CA ASP A 73 -5.46 7.82 3.51
C ASP A 73 -6.66 7.01 2.99
N VAL A 74 -6.99 5.94 3.68
CA VAL A 74 -7.95 4.95 3.20
C VAL A 74 -9.09 4.77 4.18
N GLU A 75 -10.32 4.83 3.66
CA GLU A 75 -11.53 4.43 4.36
C GLU A 75 -12.06 3.15 3.73
N ALA A 76 -12.47 2.21 4.55
CA ALA A 76 -12.98 0.91 4.09
C ALA A 76 -14.34 0.61 4.70
N ARG A 77 -15.21 0.01 3.88
CA ARG A 77 -16.52 -0.50 4.30
C ARG A 77 -16.70 -1.89 3.73
N ALA A 78 -17.27 -2.76 4.54
CA ALA A 78 -17.59 -4.13 4.14
C ALA A 78 -19.08 -4.38 4.39
N GLY A 79 -19.84 -4.60 3.31
CA GLY A 79 -21.27 -4.85 3.42
C GLY A 79 -22.05 -3.78 4.17
N GLY A 80 -21.63 -2.51 4.07
CA GLY A 80 -22.23 -1.40 4.80
C GLY A 80 -21.63 -1.15 6.17
N SER A 81 -20.79 -2.02 6.69
CA SER A 81 -20.11 -1.84 7.98
C SER A 81 -18.81 -1.07 7.81
N VAL A 82 -18.59 -0.07 8.65
CA VAL A 82 -17.34 0.68 8.64
C VAL A 82 -16.23 -0.19 9.24
N MET A 83 -15.14 -0.33 8.49
CA MET A 83 -13.97 -1.08 8.93
C MET A 83 -12.86 -0.12 9.37
N VAL A 84 -11.93 -0.60 10.17
CA VAL A 84 -10.79 0.18 10.63
C VAL A 84 -9.57 -0.20 9.81
N VAL A 85 -8.99 0.79 9.11
CA VAL A 85 -7.75 0.59 8.36
C VAL A 85 -6.58 0.78 9.32
N ARG A 86 -5.87 -0.31 9.61
CA ARG A 86 -4.73 -0.32 10.52
C ARG A 86 -3.44 0.11 9.84
N GLY A 87 -3.35 -0.10 8.55
CA GLY A 87 -2.20 0.29 7.78
C GLY A 87 -2.53 0.31 6.30
N ALA A 88 -1.91 1.23 5.59
CA ALA A 88 -2.01 1.35 4.13
C ALA A 88 -0.64 1.69 3.59
N ARG A 89 -0.16 0.91 2.65
CA ARG A 89 1.16 1.10 2.06
C ARG A 89 1.09 0.92 0.55
N LEU A 90 1.66 1.88 -0.15
CA LEU A 90 1.85 1.81 -1.60
C LEU A 90 3.33 1.96 -1.91
N ARG A 91 3.90 0.96 -2.57
CA ARG A 91 5.27 0.98 -3.03
C ARG A 91 5.29 0.69 -4.54
N GLY A 92 5.50 1.73 -5.34
CA GLY A 92 5.33 1.63 -6.77
C GLY A 92 3.90 1.24 -7.12
N GLU A 93 3.71 0.06 -7.69
CA GLU A 93 2.40 -0.50 -8.01
C GLU A 93 1.82 -1.41 -6.93
N GLU A 94 2.63 -1.78 -5.94
CA GLU A 94 2.22 -2.72 -4.90
C GLU A 94 1.48 -2.03 -3.76
N LEU A 95 0.23 -2.44 -3.56
CA LEU A 95 -0.65 -1.95 -2.51
C LEU A 95 -0.78 -3.01 -1.42
N ARG A 96 -0.70 -2.55 -0.15
CA ARG A 96 -1.01 -3.37 1.02
C ARG A 96 -1.95 -2.60 1.93
N LEU A 97 -3.03 -3.25 2.33
CA LEU A 97 -4.02 -2.71 3.27
C LEU A 97 -4.25 -3.71 4.39
N ALA A 98 -4.07 -3.27 5.62
CA ALA A 98 -4.42 -4.05 6.80
C ALA A 98 -5.68 -3.46 7.40
N VAL A 99 -6.74 -4.25 7.48
CA VAL A 99 -8.07 -3.81 7.88
C VAL A 99 -8.62 -4.73 8.95
N THR A 100 -9.26 -4.15 9.95
CA THR A 100 -9.96 -4.91 11.00
C THR A 100 -11.36 -4.38 11.17
N GLY A 101 -12.27 -5.23 11.60
CA GLY A 101 -13.63 -4.83 11.90
C GLY A 101 -14.57 -6.00 12.08
N THR A 102 -15.83 -5.66 12.30
CA THR A 102 -16.89 -6.64 12.53
C THR A 102 -17.87 -6.60 11.38
N VAL A 103 -18.14 -7.76 10.82
CA VAL A 103 -19.13 -7.96 9.75
C VAL A 103 -20.13 -9.02 10.20
N ALA A 104 -21.40 -8.67 10.22
CA ALA A 104 -22.47 -9.56 10.66
C ALA A 104 -22.21 -10.17 12.07
N GLY A 105 -21.70 -9.36 12.97
CA GLY A 105 -21.41 -9.77 14.36
C GLY A 105 -20.11 -10.55 14.54
N LYS A 106 -19.34 -10.78 13.48
CA LYS A 106 -18.08 -11.52 13.55
C LYS A 106 -16.89 -10.62 13.25
N GLY A 107 -15.87 -10.70 14.10
CA GLY A 107 -14.62 -9.92 13.93
C GLY A 107 -13.69 -10.55 12.90
N TYR A 108 -13.08 -9.71 12.08
CA TYR A 108 -12.12 -10.12 11.05
C TYR A 108 -10.88 -9.27 11.06
N ASN A 109 -9.76 -9.91 10.76
CA ASN A 109 -8.52 -9.26 10.34
C ASN A 109 -8.29 -9.60 8.87
N VAL A 110 -8.15 -8.58 8.03
CA VAL A 110 -8.06 -8.76 6.59
C VAL A 110 -6.83 -8.04 6.08
N LEU A 111 -5.99 -8.75 5.37
CA LEU A 111 -4.78 -8.19 4.75
C LEU A 111 -4.92 -8.30 3.24
N PHE A 112 -5.05 -7.15 2.60
CA PHE A 112 -5.08 -7.05 1.14
C PHE A 112 -3.68 -6.80 0.60
N ARG A 113 -3.35 -7.52 -0.46
CA ARG A 113 -2.15 -7.28 -1.25
C ARG A 113 -2.56 -7.26 -2.71
N GLY A 114 -2.07 -6.29 -3.45
CA GLY A 114 -2.40 -6.24 -4.86
C GLY A 114 -1.52 -5.30 -5.65
N LYS A 115 -1.62 -5.45 -6.96
CA LYS A 115 -0.96 -4.58 -7.92
C LYS A 115 -1.99 -3.64 -8.52
N VAL A 116 -1.71 -2.34 -8.44
CA VAL A 116 -2.57 -1.29 -8.98
C VAL A 116 -2.13 -0.96 -10.39
N ALA A 117 -3.01 -1.14 -11.36
CA ALA A 117 -2.75 -0.79 -12.75
C ALA A 117 -4.07 -0.57 -13.50
N ASP A 118 -4.12 0.48 -14.32
CA ASP A 118 -5.22 0.72 -15.25
C ASP A 118 -6.62 0.71 -14.61
N GLY A 119 -6.76 1.30 -13.44
CA GLY A 119 -8.03 1.37 -12.72
C GLY A 119 -8.48 0.04 -12.12
N ARG A 120 -7.56 -0.90 -11.95
CA ARG A 120 -7.80 -2.21 -11.33
C ARG A 120 -6.75 -2.52 -10.29
N ILE A 121 -7.16 -3.30 -9.30
CA ILE A 121 -6.24 -3.90 -8.33
C ILE A 121 -6.46 -5.41 -8.39
N ASP A 122 -5.38 -6.15 -8.59
CA ASP A 122 -5.38 -7.61 -8.62
C ASP A 122 -4.38 -8.14 -7.62
N GLY A 123 -4.75 -9.14 -6.85
CA GLY A 123 -3.84 -9.75 -5.90
C GLY A 123 -4.48 -10.80 -5.03
N ASP A 124 -3.97 -10.90 -3.81
CA ASP A 124 -4.44 -11.85 -2.81
C ASP A 124 -4.90 -11.13 -1.56
N VAL A 125 -5.87 -11.71 -0.88
CA VAL A 125 -6.35 -11.24 0.41
C VAL A 125 -6.29 -12.38 1.42
N ARG A 126 -5.73 -12.10 2.58
CA ARG A 126 -5.71 -13.03 3.70
C ARG A 126 -6.77 -12.61 4.70
N VAL A 127 -7.72 -13.50 4.94
CA VAL A 127 -8.81 -13.27 5.87
C VAL A 127 -8.63 -14.16 7.09
N SER A 128 -8.66 -13.56 8.27
CA SER A 128 -8.58 -14.27 9.55
C SER A 128 -9.75 -13.86 10.44
N ASP A 129 -10.42 -14.85 11.03
CA ASP A 129 -11.50 -14.62 11.98
C ASP A 129 -11.12 -14.91 13.44
N GLY A 130 -9.82 -15.08 13.69
CA GLY A 130 -9.28 -15.41 14.99
C GLY A 130 -9.11 -16.92 15.25
N GLU A 131 -9.85 -17.76 14.55
CA GLU A 131 -9.76 -19.23 14.63
C GLU A 131 -9.10 -19.83 13.42
N THR A 132 -9.48 -19.35 12.24
CA THR A 132 -8.96 -19.81 10.96
C THR A 132 -8.48 -18.65 10.14
N SER A 133 -7.55 -18.91 9.22
CA SER A 133 -7.17 -17.95 8.21
C SER A 133 -7.11 -18.61 6.85
N ARG A 134 -7.42 -17.84 5.83
CA ARG A 134 -7.38 -18.29 4.43
C ARG A 134 -6.89 -17.18 3.54
N THR A 135 -6.26 -17.55 2.45
CA THR A 135 -5.84 -16.61 1.40
C THR A 135 -6.61 -16.93 0.14
N VAL A 136 -7.24 -15.91 -0.42
CA VAL A 136 -8.02 -16.04 -1.65
C VAL A 136 -7.64 -14.93 -2.61
N PRO A 137 -7.78 -15.11 -3.92
CA PRO A 137 -7.59 -14.02 -4.87
C PRO A 137 -8.66 -12.96 -4.71
N TRP A 138 -8.30 -11.71 -4.98
CA TRP A 138 -9.25 -10.62 -4.98
C TRP A 138 -8.96 -9.63 -6.08
N LYS A 139 -9.98 -8.90 -6.46
CA LYS A 139 -9.90 -7.86 -7.47
C LYS A 139 -10.73 -6.68 -7.03
N ALA A 140 -10.24 -5.48 -7.33
CA ALA A 140 -10.99 -4.26 -7.14
C ALA A 140 -11.01 -3.46 -8.44
N SER A 141 -12.10 -2.75 -8.65
CA SER A 141 -12.27 -1.86 -9.80
C SER A 141 -12.55 -0.46 -9.30
N ARG A 142 -11.95 0.53 -9.95
CA ARG A 142 -12.21 1.94 -9.68
C ARG A 142 -13.58 2.31 -10.24
N GLN A 143 -14.34 3.00 -9.43
CA GLN A 143 -15.61 3.58 -9.86
C GLN A 143 -15.42 4.86 -10.65
#